data_5e8a371730ff8572f92ffa27206a25f6
#
_entry.id   5e8a371730ff8572f92ffa27206a25f6
#
_cell.length_a   1.000
_cell.length_b   1.000
_cell.length_c   1.000
_cell.angle_alpha   90.00
_cell.angle_beta   90.00
_cell.angle_gamma   90.00
#
_symmetry.space_group_name_H-M   'P 1'
#
loop_
_entity.id
_entity.type
_entity.pdbx_description
1 polymer ?
#
loop_
_entity_poly.entity_id
_entity_poly.type
_entity_poly.pdbx_seq_one_letter_code
_entity_poly.pdbx_strand_id
1 'polypeptide(L)'
;MKKRKFGLALSMVLAAGTILGACGSDDDNNTSNEGGGDAEETAGDFTVSMVTDTGGVDDKSFNQSAWEGLQAFGEENGLEEGTSGYNYFQSNNDADYVTNINTAVRNDFNLVYGIGFLLTEAIQQVAAQNPDTHFAIVDSVAEGDNVASITFKEHEGSFLVGVAAGLQTKTNKIGFVGGVESDLINKFAAGFKAGVEAVNPDAEVDIQFAGDFNNASRGQQMAAAMYGSGADIIYHAAGGTGNGVFTEAKNLKQQDPDREIFVIGVDRDQAEEGALSVGGEDYNVTLTSMVKRVDTAVQDISKRAMDEDFPGGEIIEYGIQEEGISIAETQDNLSQEILDEVANY
;
A
#
# COMPACT_ATOMS: atom_id res chain seq x y z
N MET A 1 24.02 -54.75 -12.10
CA MET A 1 25.11 -55.13 -13.03
C MET A 1 25.46 -53.95 -13.92
N LYS A 2 26.81 -53.69 -14.05
CA LYS A 2 27.59 -52.79 -14.95
C LYS A 2 27.38 -51.27 -14.74
N LYS A 3 28.20 -50.54 -14.06
CA LYS A 3 29.59 -50.02 -14.09
C LYS A 3 30.10 -49.63 -15.48
N ARG A 4 30.47 -48.29 -15.61
CA ARG A 4 31.72 -47.72 -16.18
C ARG A 4 31.55 -46.23 -16.33
N LYS A 5 32.24 -45.31 -15.71
CA LYS A 5 33.65 -44.91 -15.52
C LYS A 5 34.26 -44.14 -16.69
N PHE A 6 34.88 -42.98 -16.34
CA PHE A 6 36.01 -42.20 -16.88
C PHE A 6 35.67 -41.18 -18.00
N GLY A 7 36.06 -39.91 -17.92
CA GLY A 7 37.40 -39.41 -17.97
C GLY A 7 37.59 -37.92 -17.65
N LEU A 8 38.65 -37.66 -16.96
CA LEU A 8 39.31 -36.40 -16.65
C LEU A 8 40.01 -35.83 -17.91
N ALA A 9 40.01 -34.48 -18.04
CA ALA A 9 41.10 -33.80 -18.73
C ALA A 9 41.30 -32.38 -18.13
N LEU A 10 42.43 -32.24 -17.50
CA LEU A 10 43.08 -31.09 -16.89
C LEU A 10 43.86 -30.35 -18.00
N SER A 11 43.78 -29.03 -18.08
CA SER A 11 44.82 -28.24 -18.76
C SER A 11 44.98 -26.89 -18.09
N MET A 12 46.10 -26.76 -17.45
CA MET A 12 46.67 -25.58 -16.79
C MET A 12 47.57 -24.88 -17.81
N VAL A 13 47.43 -23.57 -18.02
CA VAL A 13 48.51 -22.75 -18.58
C VAL A 13 48.64 -21.45 -17.77
N LEU A 14 49.74 -21.36 -17.07
CA LEU A 14 50.32 -20.15 -16.47
C LEU A 14 51.07 -19.37 -17.56
N ALA A 15 50.96 -18.04 -17.55
CA ALA A 15 52.04 -17.17 -18.03
C ALA A 15 52.04 -15.87 -17.22
N ALA A 16 53.11 -15.73 -16.44
CA ALA A 16 53.48 -14.49 -15.72
C ALA A 16 54.25 -13.56 -16.65
N GLY A 17 54.07 -12.25 -16.44
CA GLY A 17 54.86 -11.22 -17.11
C GLY A 17 54.84 -9.91 -16.31
N THR A 18 55.87 -9.77 -15.45
CA THR A 18 56.22 -8.52 -14.77
C THR A 18 57.11 -7.68 -15.64
N ILE A 19 56.82 -6.37 -15.74
CA ILE A 19 57.88 -5.37 -16.05
C ILE A 19 57.62 -4.12 -15.18
N LEU A 20 58.61 -3.79 -14.35
CA LEU A 20 58.80 -2.51 -13.70
C LEU A 20 59.50 -1.55 -14.68
N GLY A 21 59.15 -0.29 -14.62
CA GLY A 21 59.87 0.82 -15.30
C GLY A 21 59.58 2.13 -14.60
N ALA A 22 60.62 2.71 -14.01
CA ALA A 22 60.62 3.87 -13.13
C ALA A 22 60.93 5.20 -13.89
N CYS A 23 60.43 6.29 -13.27
CA CYS A 23 60.96 7.68 -13.24
C CYS A 23 61.24 8.47 -14.52
N GLY A 24 60.75 9.71 -14.54
CA GLY A 24 61.36 10.85 -15.26
C GLY A 24 60.41 12.02 -15.43
N SER A 25 60.86 13.13 -14.89
CA SER A 25 60.26 14.44 -14.65
C SER A 25 59.87 15.24 -15.90
N ASP A 26 58.98 16.21 -15.63
CA ASP A 26 58.80 17.59 -16.14
C ASP A 26 58.33 17.83 -17.60
N ASP A 27 57.23 18.48 -17.76
CA ASP A 27 56.93 19.86 -18.17
C ASP A 27 55.57 19.99 -18.87
N ASP A 28 54.82 20.94 -18.38
CA ASP A 28 53.78 21.79 -18.99
C ASP A 28 53.18 21.42 -20.36
N ASN A 29 51.85 21.13 -20.41
CA ASN A 29 50.96 21.99 -21.18
C ASN A 29 49.44 21.72 -20.88
N ASN A 30 48.76 22.80 -20.65
CA ASN A 30 47.34 23.01 -20.54
C ASN A 30 46.58 22.48 -21.76
N THR A 31 45.60 21.57 -21.55
CA THR A 31 44.41 21.51 -22.41
C THR A 31 43.23 20.99 -21.59
N SER A 32 42.31 21.92 -21.32
CA SER A 32 40.96 21.66 -20.86
C SER A 32 40.29 20.59 -21.72
N ASN A 33 39.87 19.49 -21.08
CA ASN A 33 38.85 18.62 -21.63
C ASN A 33 37.79 18.47 -20.56
N GLU A 34 36.70 19.22 -20.73
CA GLU A 34 35.44 18.99 -20.06
C GLU A 34 34.91 17.64 -20.54
N GLY A 35 35.16 16.63 -19.77
CA GLY A 35 34.46 15.36 -19.82
C GLY A 35 33.54 15.32 -18.62
N GLY A 36 32.27 15.72 -18.80
CA GLY A 36 31.21 15.38 -17.87
C GLY A 36 31.14 13.85 -17.79
N GLY A 37 31.72 13.30 -16.75
CA GLY A 37 31.33 11.99 -16.26
C GLY A 37 30.10 12.24 -15.44
N ASP A 38 28.94 11.78 -15.91
CA ASP A 38 27.84 11.46 -15.05
C ASP A 38 28.43 10.51 -13.98
N ALA A 39 28.63 11.03 -12.80
CA ALA A 39 28.78 10.17 -11.63
C ALA A 39 27.46 9.41 -11.56
N GLU A 40 27.45 8.12 -11.87
CA GLU A 40 26.52 7.22 -11.25
C GLU A 40 26.72 7.46 -9.73
N GLU A 41 25.87 8.27 -9.12
CA GLU A 41 25.70 8.26 -7.69
C GLU A 41 25.27 6.82 -7.37
N THR A 42 26.24 6.02 -6.94
CA THR A 42 25.92 4.76 -6.30
C THR A 42 24.92 5.10 -5.20
N ALA A 43 23.76 4.49 -5.23
CA ALA A 43 22.79 4.48 -4.12
C ALA A 43 23.55 3.91 -2.91
N GLY A 44 24.38 4.75 -2.28
CA GLY A 44 25.25 4.37 -1.20
C GLY A 44 24.41 4.35 0.07
N ASP A 45 24.47 3.27 0.77
CA ASP A 45 24.17 3.11 2.20
C ASP A 45 22.78 3.59 2.70
N PHE A 46 21.83 4.05 1.85
CA PHE A 46 20.49 4.39 2.30
C PHE A 46 19.66 3.13 2.57
N THR A 47 19.04 3.10 3.75
CA THR A 47 18.23 1.96 4.19
C THR A 47 16.88 2.44 4.70
N VAL A 48 15.83 1.70 4.36
CA VAL A 48 14.47 2.05 4.73
C VAL A 48 13.68 0.83 5.21
N SER A 49 12.85 1.02 6.22
CA SER A 49 11.99 -0.05 6.70
C SER A 49 10.59 0.44 7.04
N MET A 50 9.65 -0.49 7.08
CA MET A 50 8.31 -0.25 7.57
C MET A 50 7.91 -1.22 8.68
N VAL A 51 7.09 -0.74 9.59
CA VAL A 51 6.43 -1.56 10.61
C VAL A 51 4.94 -1.56 10.31
N THR A 52 4.36 -2.77 10.10
CA THR A 52 2.92 -2.89 9.83
C THR A 52 2.10 -2.69 11.10
N ASP A 53 0.83 -2.35 10.94
CA ASP A 53 -0.15 -2.47 12.02
C ASP A 53 -0.49 -3.95 12.31
N THR A 54 -1.73 -4.29 12.66
CA THR A 54 -2.13 -5.67 12.97
C THR A 54 -2.27 -6.57 11.75
N GLY A 55 -2.19 -6.01 10.52
CA GLY A 55 -2.19 -6.73 9.25
C GLY A 55 -0.79 -7.09 8.76
N GLY A 56 -0.67 -8.09 7.90
CA GLY A 56 0.56 -8.41 7.18
C GLY A 56 0.62 -7.70 5.84
N VAL A 57 1.79 -7.78 5.20
CA VAL A 57 2.03 -7.25 3.84
C VAL A 57 1.25 -7.99 2.74
N ASP A 58 0.45 -8.98 3.11
CA ASP A 58 -0.43 -9.77 2.25
C ASP A 58 -1.92 -9.53 2.54
N ASP A 59 -2.27 -8.41 3.21
CA ASP A 59 -3.65 -8.03 3.57
C ASP A 59 -4.53 -7.68 2.35
N LYS A 60 -3.96 -7.62 1.15
CA LYS A 60 -4.60 -7.23 -0.13
C LYS A 60 -5.05 -5.77 -0.18
N SER A 61 -4.60 -4.94 0.76
CA SER A 61 -5.05 -3.58 0.98
C SER A 61 -3.89 -2.67 1.44
N PHE A 62 -3.99 -2.09 2.60
CA PHE A 62 -3.19 -1.00 3.14
C PHE A 62 -1.70 -1.34 3.34
N ASN A 63 -1.39 -2.40 4.11
CA ASN A 63 0.00 -2.79 4.37
C ASN A 63 0.67 -3.32 3.11
N GLN A 64 -0.07 -4.06 2.27
CA GLN A 64 0.44 -4.52 0.98
C GLN A 64 0.78 -3.35 0.07
N SER A 65 -0.07 -2.31 -0.01
CA SER A 65 0.20 -1.10 -0.81
C SER A 65 1.50 -0.41 -0.35
N ALA A 66 1.68 -0.23 0.96
CA ALA A 66 2.91 0.35 1.51
C ALA A 66 4.15 -0.49 1.17
N TRP A 67 4.05 -1.81 1.29
CA TRP A 67 5.14 -2.74 0.97
C TRP A 67 5.50 -2.71 -0.51
N GLU A 68 4.52 -2.71 -1.40
CA GLU A 68 4.73 -2.56 -2.84
C GLU A 68 5.43 -1.24 -3.18
N GLY A 69 5.12 -0.16 -2.46
CA GLY A 69 5.82 1.12 -2.57
C GLY A 69 7.30 1.01 -2.19
N LEU A 70 7.63 0.33 -1.07
CA LEU A 70 9.02 0.10 -0.69
C LEU A 70 9.77 -0.81 -1.66
N GLN A 71 9.11 -1.85 -2.17
CA GLN A 71 9.70 -2.74 -3.18
C GLN A 71 10.03 -1.98 -4.46
N ALA A 72 9.09 -1.17 -4.96
CA ALA A 72 9.30 -0.34 -6.15
C ALA A 72 10.43 0.69 -5.94
N PHE A 73 10.47 1.36 -4.79
CA PHE A 73 11.56 2.24 -4.42
C PHE A 73 12.91 1.51 -4.39
N GLY A 74 12.96 0.32 -3.78
CA GLY A 74 14.16 -0.50 -3.72
C GLY A 74 14.66 -0.94 -5.10
N GLU A 75 13.74 -1.38 -5.97
CA GLU A 75 14.06 -1.79 -7.34
C GLU A 75 14.60 -0.62 -8.17
N GLU A 76 13.95 0.55 -8.09
CA GLU A 76 14.38 1.77 -8.82
C GLU A 76 15.77 2.25 -8.40
N ASN A 77 16.10 2.09 -7.11
CA ASN A 77 17.37 2.58 -6.55
C ASN A 77 18.43 1.49 -6.35
N GLY A 78 18.17 0.27 -6.83
CA GLY A 78 19.12 -0.85 -6.74
C GLY A 78 19.38 -1.34 -5.32
N LEU A 79 18.43 -1.13 -4.40
CA LEU A 79 18.48 -1.65 -3.03
C LEU A 79 18.00 -3.10 -3.01
N GLU A 80 18.59 -3.93 -2.16
CA GLU A 80 18.16 -5.31 -1.96
C GLU A 80 17.25 -5.42 -0.73
N GLU A 81 16.32 -6.38 -0.77
CA GLU A 81 15.51 -6.71 0.42
C GLU A 81 16.41 -7.23 1.55
N GLY A 82 16.32 -6.63 2.72
CA GLY A 82 17.10 -6.98 3.89
C GLY A 82 17.55 -5.74 4.68
N THR A 83 18.45 -5.94 5.65
CA THR A 83 18.92 -4.86 6.54
C THR A 83 19.88 -3.88 5.86
N SER A 84 20.38 -4.20 4.68
CA SER A 84 21.27 -3.33 3.89
C SER A 84 20.55 -2.55 2.78
N GLY A 85 19.23 -2.60 2.71
CA GLY A 85 18.45 -1.91 1.70
C GLY A 85 17.05 -1.60 2.24
N TYR A 86 16.04 -2.41 1.92
CA TYR A 86 14.68 -2.19 2.41
C TYR A 86 14.11 -3.43 3.09
N ASN A 87 13.26 -3.25 4.11
CA ASN A 87 12.68 -4.37 4.86
C ASN A 87 11.33 -3.99 5.50
N TYR A 88 10.62 -5.00 6.05
CA TYR A 88 9.46 -4.77 6.89
C TYR A 88 9.54 -5.56 8.19
N PHE A 89 8.82 -5.09 9.20
CA PHE A 89 8.61 -5.76 10.47
C PHE A 89 7.10 -5.88 10.70
N GLN A 90 6.60 -7.10 10.69
CA GLN A 90 5.18 -7.36 10.87
C GLN A 90 4.82 -7.37 12.35
N SER A 91 3.73 -6.65 12.69
CA SER A 91 3.12 -6.69 14.00
C SER A 91 1.86 -7.55 13.98
N ASN A 92 1.59 -8.26 15.08
CA ASN A 92 0.37 -9.05 15.24
C ASN A 92 -0.62 -8.36 16.18
N ASN A 93 -0.12 -7.42 16.97
CA ASN A 93 -0.90 -6.61 17.91
C ASN A 93 -0.09 -5.38 18.34
N ASP A 94 -0.72 -4.46 19.08
CA ASP A 94 -0.15 -3.19 19.53
C ASP A 94 1.10 -3.33 20.43
N ALA A 95 1.22 -4.42 21.15
CA ALA A 95 2.39 -4.68 22.00
C ALA A 95 3.68 -4.90 21.19
N ASP A 96 3.57 -5.24 19.91
CA ASP A 96 4.72 -5.45 19.02
C ASP A 96 5.30 -4.13 18.48
N TYR A 97 4.53 -3.04 18.41
CA TYR A 97 4.89 -1.81 17.70
C TYR A 97 6.23 -1.23 18.16
N VAL A 98 6.35 -0.88 19.45
CA VAL A 98 7.58 -0.29 20.01
C VAL A 98 8.77 -1.23 19.82
N THR A 99 8.57 -2.55 19.94
CA THR A 99 9.63 -3.56 19.77
C THR A 99 10.11 -3.60 18.33
N ASN A 100 9.20 -3.59 17.36
CA ASN A 100 9.51 -3.63 15.93
C ASN A 100 10.20 -2.35 15.46
N ILE A 101 9.69 -1.16 15.86
CA ILE A 101 10.32 0.13 15.56
C ILE A 101 11.74 0.19 16.14
N ASN A 102 11.95 -0.19 17.41
CA ASN A 102 13.27 -0.25 18.01
C ASN A 102 14.19 -1.30 17.34
N THR A 103 13.61 -2.34 16.75
CA THR A 103 14.41 -3.32 16.00
C THR A 103 14.89 -2.71 14.68
N ALA A 104 14.06 -1.96 14.00
CA ALA A 104 14.48 -1.19 12.82
C ALA A 104 15.61 -0.20 13.16
N VAL A 105 15.45 0.60 14.21
CA VAL A 105 16.48 1.54 14.66
C VAL A 105 17.80 0.82 14.98
N ARG A 106 17.78 -0.32 15.69
CA ARG A 106 19.00 -1.11 16.01
C ARG A 106 19.65 -1.77 14.81
N ASN A 107 18.94 -1.90 13.70
CA ASN A 107 19.50 -2.37 12.43
C ASN A 107 19.97 -1.19 11.54
N ASP A 108 20.06 0.01 12.11
CA ASP A 108 20.59 1.22 11.47
C ASP A 108 19.82 1.64 10.21
N PHE A 109 18.49 1.42 10.16
CA PHE A 109 17.66 1.96 9.08
C PHE A 109 17.61 3.49 9.18
N ASN A 110 17.89 4.17 8.05
CA ASN A 110 17.87 5.63 7.95
C ASN A 110 16.47 6.20 8.08
N LEU A 111 15.47 5.49 7.51
CA LEU A 111 14.06 5.85 7.56
C LEU A 111 13.21 4.65 8.04
N VAL A 112 12.33 4.91 9.02
CA VAL A 112 11.43 3.90 9.58
C VAL A 112 9.99 4.39 9.48
N TYR A 113 9.17 3.68 8.69
CA TYR A 113 7.74 3.96 8.61
C TYR A 113 6.94 3.23 9.69
N GLY A 114 5.95 3.91 10.26
CA GLY A 114 4.81 3.31 10.92
C GLY A 114 3.61 3.29 9.95
N ILE A 115 3.12 2.12 9.59
CA ILE A 115 2.01 1.99 8.66
C ILE A 115 0.70 1.89 9.44
N GLY A 116 -0.02 3.02 9.48
CA GLY A 116 -1.32 3.14 10.13
C GLY A 116 -1.32 3.91 11.45
N PHE A 117 -2.44 4.57 11.70
CA PHE A 117 -2.63 5.47 12.86
C PHE A 117 -2.46 4.77 14.23
N LEU A 118 -2.60 3.45 14.29
CA LEU A 118 -2.39 2.67 15.52
C LEU A 118 -0.93 2.73 16.02
N LEU A 119 0.03 3.05 15.15
CA LEU A 119 1.45 3.18 15.50
C LEU A 119 1.86 4.59 15.97
N THR A 120 0.95 5.58 15.99
CA THR A 120 1.27 6.98 16.24
C THR A 120 2.03 7.19 17.53
N GLU A 121 1.53 6.65 18.66
CA GLU A 121 2.19 6.80 19.97
C GLU A 121 3.56 6.10 20.00
N ALA A 122 3.68 4.94 19.36
CA ALA A 122 4.91 4.18 19.30
C ALA A 122 5.99 4.90 18.46
N ILE A 123 5.61 5.47 17.30
CA ILE A 123 6.51 6.30 16.48
C ILE A 123 6.98 7.52 17.26
N GLN A 124 6.07 8.30 17.88
CA GLN A 124 6.45 9.48 18.66
C GLN A 124 7.41 9.12 19.82
N GLN A 125 7.11 8.03 20.53
CA GLN A 125 7.94 7.58 21.65
C GLN A 125 9.35 7.20 21.20
N VAL A 126 9.50 6.46 20.11
CA VAL A 126 10.81 5.98 19.64
C VAL A 126 11.57 7.10 18.93
N ALA A 127 10.90 7.93 18.13
CA ALA A 127 11.49 9.08 17.45
C ALA A 127 12.11 10.09 18.42
N ALA A 128 11.44 10.39 19.53
CA ALA A 128 11.96 11.28 20.57
C ALA A 128 13.26 10.76 21.23
N GLN A 129 13.53 9.44 21.17
CA GLN A 129 14.74 8.82 21.73
C GLN A 129 15.85 8.64 20.71
N ASN A 130 15.55 8.81 19.42
CA ASN A 130 16.46 8.57 18.30
C ASN A 130 16.42 9.72 17.29
N PRO A 131 16.95 10.91 17.68
CA PRO A 131 16.85 12.13 16.87
C PRO A 131 17.61 12.08 15.54
N ASP A 132 18.56 11.16 15.40
CA ASP A 132 19.38 10.99 14.20
C ASP A 132 18.75 10.01 13.18
N THR A 133 17.62 9.36 13.53
CA THR A 133 16.86 8.47 12.65
C THR A 133 15.63 9.23 12.14
N HIS A 134 15.31 9.11 10.86
CA HIS A 134 14.08 9.63 10.28
C HIS A 134 12.92 8.66 10.48
N PHE A 135 11.74 9.20 10.78
CA PHE A 135 10.51 8.42 10.92
C PHE A 135 9.42 9.01 10.05
N ALA A 136 8.52 8.15 9.58
CA ALA A 136 7.30 8.60 8.94
C ALA A 136 6.10 7.82 9.49
N ILE A 137 4.96 8.50 9.65
CA ILE A 137 3.70 7.88 10.04
C ILE A 137 2.68 8.03 8.91
N VAL A 138 2.03 6.93 8.54
CA VAL A 138 0.95 6.94 7.55
C VAL A 138 -0.40 6.94 8.25
N ASP A 139 -1.34 7.72 7.73
CA ASP A 139 -2.71 7.88 8.23
C ASP A 139 -2.81 8.51 9.63
N SER A 140 -1.81 9.28 10.02
CA SER A 140 -1.85 10.03 11.29
C SER A 140 -0.91 11.23 11.28
N VAL A 141 -1.03 12.05 12.32
CA VAL A 141 -0.10 13.15 12.61
C VAL A 141 0.63 12.83 13.90
N ALA A 142 1.96 12.85 13.85
CA ALA A 142 2.83 12.64 15.00
C ALA A 142 3.77 13.83 15.19
N GLU A 143 4.10 14.16 16.44
CA GLU A 143 5.03 15.23 16.78
C GLU A 143 6.49 14.76 16.69
N GLY A 144 7.37 15.63 16.22
CA GLY A 144 8.82 15.41 16.18
C GLY A 144 9.46 16.03 14.94
N ASP A 145 10.59 16.73 15.10
CA ASP A 145 11.32 17.35 13.99
C ASP A 145 11.93 16.32 13.03
N ASN A 146 12.03 15.06 13.46
CA ASN A 146 12.49 13.92 12.68
C ASN A 146 11.34 12.96 12.24
N VAL A 147 10.08 13.42 12.30
CA VAL A 147 8.89 12.64 11.92
C VAL A 147 8.14 13.34 10.80
N ALA A 148 7.96 12.67 9.66
CA ALA A 148 7.05 13.09 8.59
C ALA A 148 5.66 12.47 8.82
N SER A 149 4.60 13.27 8.71
CA SER A 149 3.21 12.81 8.84
C SER A 149 2.55 12.77 7.46
N ILE A 150 2.08 11.58 7.06
CA ILE A 150 1.45 11.34 5.76
C ILE A 150 -0.04 11.13 5.99
N THR A 151 -0.87 11.97 5.40
CA THR A 151 -2.33 11.90 5.50
C THR A 151 -2.98 11.90 4.12
N PHE A 152 -4.24 11.47 4.05
CA PHE A 152 -4.98 11.42 2.81
C PHE A 152 -6.36 12.07 2.98
N LYS A 153 -6.92 12.52 1.85
CA LYS A 153 -8.29 13.03 1.76
C LYS A 153 -9.26 11.91 1.39
N GLU A 154 -9.37 10.90 2.25
CA GLU A 154 -10.11 9.66 2.01
C GLU A 154 -11.57 9.90 1.65
N HIS A 155 -12.15 11.00 2.17
CA HIS A 155 -13.52 11.40 1.87
C HIS A 155 -13.73 11.74 0.39
N GLU A 156 -12.71 12.21 -0.34
CA GLU A 156 -12.82 12.54 -1.76
C GLU A 156 -13.08 11.28 -2.61
N GLY A 157 -12.21 10.26 -2.50
CA GLY A 157 -12.38 9.01 -3.24
C GLY A 157 -13.58 8.20 -2.77
N SER A 158 -13.85 8.21 -1.44
CA SER A 158 -15.03 7.55 -0.89
C SER A 158 -16.32 8.18 -1.41
N PHE A 159 -16.35 9.49 -1.64
CA PHE A 159 -17.48 10.16 -2.28
C PHE A 159 -17.70 9.65 -3.71
N LEU A 160 -16.65 9.55 -4.51
CA LEU A 160 -16.74 9.05 -5.89
C LEU A 160 -17.27 7.62 -5.97
N VAL A 161 -16.77 6.70 -5.13
CA VAL A 161 -17.29 5.33 -5.11
C VAL A 161 -18.69 5.27 -4.49
N GLY A 162 -19.06 6.23 -3.65
CA GLY A 162 -20.43 6.43 -3.16
C GLY A 162 -21.40 6.82 -4.27
N VAL A 163 -20.99 7.73 -5.17
CA VAL A 163 -21.75 8.08 -6.39
C VAL A 163 -21.96 6.83 -7.25
N ALA A 164 -20.88 6.06 -7.51
CA ALA A 164 -20.98 4.81 -8.27
C ALA A 164 -21.97 3.82 -7.63
N ALA A 165 -21.90 3.63 -6.31
CA ALA A 165 -22.81 2.74 -5.58
C ALA A 165 -24.26 3.21 -5.62
N GLY A 166 -24.51 4.51 -5.43
CA GLY A 166 -25.85 5.10 -5.45
C GLY A 166 -26.56 4.98 -6.81
N LEU A 167 -25.78 5.07 -7.91
CA LEU A 167 -26.29 4.87 -9.27
C LEU A 167 -26.46 3.38 -9.63
N GLN A 168 -25.61 2.51 -9.11
CA GLN A 168 -25.60 1.07 -9.42
C GLN A 168 -26.66 0.28 -8.64
N THR A 169 -26.94 0.62 -7.38
CA THR A 169 -27.83 -0.17 -6.52
C THR A 169 -29.21 -0.39 -7.13
N LYS A 170 -29.75 -1.60 -6.98
CA LYS A 170 -31.12 -1.96 -7.38
C LYS A 170 -32.07 -2.09 -6.19
N THR A 171 -31.50 -2.25 -4.99
CA THR A 171 -32.29 -2.46 -3.77
C THR A 171 -32.45 -1.21 -2.93
N ASN A 172 -31.69 -0.15 -3.23
CA ASN A 172 -31.54 1.04 -2.38
C ASN A 172 -31.01 0.72 -0.97
N LYS A 173 -30.33 -0.42 -0.81
CA LYS A 173 -29.68 -0.82 0.44
C LYS A 173 -28.21 -1.09 0.19
N ILE A 174 -27.39 -0.33 0.84
CA ILE A 174 -25.93 -0.34 0.65
C ILE A 174 -25.28 -0.51 2.02
N GLY A 175 -24.21 -1.31 2.11
CA GLY A 175 -23.44 -1.50 3.33
C GLY A 175 -22.11 -0.76 3.31
N PHE A 176 -21.64 -0.38 4.49
CA PHE A 176 -20.26 0.04 4.73
C PHE A 176 -19.69 -0.76 5.90
N VAL A 177 -18.53 -1.39 5.69
CA VAL A 177 -17.79 -2.13 6.72
C VAL A 177 -16.48 -1.42 6.99
N GLY A 178 -16.40 -0.71 8.13
CA GLY A 178 -15.17 -0.13 8.64
C GLY A 178 -14.37 -1.13 9.49
N GLY A 179 -13.05 -0.95 9.58
CA GLY A 179 -12.21 -1.68 10.51
C GLY A 179 -12.45 -1.23 11.95
N VAL A 180 -11.49 -0.53 12.55
CA VAL A 180 -11.65 0.09 13.88
C VAL A 180 -12.31 1.45 13.73
N GLU A 181 -13.36 1.71 14.51
CA GLU A 181 -14.04 3.01 14.52
C GLU A 181 -13.07 4.10 15.00
N SER A 182 -12.87 5.12 14.17
CA SER A 182 -11.95 6.23 14.39
C SER A 182 -12.34 7.42 13.51
N ASP A 183 -11.79 8.60 13.80
CA ASP A 183 -11.99 9.78 12.96
C ASP A 183 -11.55 9.51 11.50
N LEU A 184 -10.47 8.76 11.31
CA LEU A 184 -9.98 8.36 9.98
C LEU A 184 -11.02 7.51 9.23
N ILE A 185 -11.48 6.41 9.83
CA ILE A 185 -12.44 5.52 9.17
C ILE A 185 -13.81 6.17 9.00
N ASN A 186 -14.14 7.11 9.87
CA ASN A 186 -15.34 7.95 9.72
C ASN A 186 -15.25 8.90 8.51
N LYS A 187 -14.05 9.34 8.07
CA LYS A 187 -13.91 10.10 6.81
C LYS A 187 -14.35 9.25 5.60
N PHE A 188 -13.94 7.96 5.53
CA PHE A 188 -14.38 7.05 4.48
C PHE A 188 -15.91 6.89 4.49
N ALA A 189 -16.48 6.59 5.65
CA ALA A 189 -17.93 6.38 5.81
C ALA A 189 -18.74 7.64 5.44
N ALA A 190 -18.29 8.82 5.88
CA ALA A 190 -18.97 10.09 5.62
C ALA A 190 -18.90 10.47 4.13
N GLY A 191 -17.71 10.34 3.50
CA GLY A 191 -17.54 10.58 2.07
C GLY A 191 -18.43 9.65 1.24
N PHE A 192 -18.38 8.36 1.53
CA PHE A 192 -19.20 7.34 0.85
C PHE A 192 -20.70 7.64 0.95
N LYS A 193 -21.19 7.87 2.16
CA LYS A 193 -22.60 8.20 2.39
C LYS A 193 -23.02 9.45 1.64
N ALA A 194 -22.19 10.51 1.68
CA ALA A 194 -22.47 11.75 0.96
C ALA A 194 -22.55 11.55 -0.56
N GLY A 195 -21.66 10.70 -1.13
CA GLY A 195 -21.70 10.35 -2.56
C GLY A 195 -22.96 9.59 -2.95
N VAL A 196 -23.38 8.60 -2.14
CA VAL A 196 -24.66 7.89 -2.34
C VAL A 196 -25.83 8.86 -2.30
N GLU A 197 -25.92 9.71 -1.26
CA GLU A 197 -27.03 10.66 -1.05
C GLU A 197 -27.10 11.72 -2.17
N ALA A 198 -25.97 12.08 -2.78
CA ALA A 198 -25.92 13.07 -3.86
C ALA A 198 -26.68 12.62 -5.12
N VAL A 199 -26.73 11.31 -5.40
CA VAL A 199 -27.34 10.75 -6.62
C VAL A 199 -28.56 9.86 -6.34
N ASN A 200 -28.69 9.36 -5.12
CA ASN A 200 -29.79 8.48 -4.72
C ASN A 200 -30.21 8.75 -3.25
N PRO A 201 -30.96 9.81 -2.99
CA PRO A 201 -31.37 10.19 -1.63
C PRO A 201 -32.35 9.19 -0.97
N ASP A 202 -32.89 8.25 -1.73
CA ASP A 202 -33.77 7.19 -1.21
C ASP A 202 -33.01 5.93 -0.78
N ALA A 203 -31.69 5.86 -1.04
CA ALA A 203 -30.85 4.73 -0.63
C ALA A 203 -30.49 4.83 0.85
N GLU A 204 -30.53 3.69 1.53
CA GLU A 204 -30.09 3.53 2.90
C GLU A 204 -28.65 2.99 2.93
N VAL A 205 -27.75 3.64 3.68
CA VAL A 205 -26.38 3.18 3.90
C VAL A 205 -26.25 2.67 5.35
N ASP A 206 -26.13 1.33 5.51
CA ASP A 206 -25.86 0.68 6.81
C ASP A 206 -24.36 0.70 7.11
N ILE A 207 -23.95 1.52 8.09
CA ILE A 207 -22.55 1.71 8.48
C ILE A 207 -22.26 0.89 9.74
N GLN A 208 -21.30 -0.03 9.64
CA GLN A 208 -20.89 -0.87 10.77
C GLN A 208 -19.36 -0.96 10.84
N PHE A 209 -18.82 -1.16 12.06
CA PHE A 209 -17.38 -1.31 12.33
C PHE A 209 -17.09 -2.69 12.89
N ALA A 210 -16.06 -3.35 12.36
CA ALA A 210 -15.64 -4.68 12.76
C ALA A 210 -14.90 -4.68 14.12
N GLY A 211 -14.25 -3.57 14.46
CA GLY A 211 -13.37 -3.44 15.63
C GLY A 211 -11.98 -4.03 15.42
N ASP A 212 -11.62 -4.39 14.17
CA ASP A 212 -10.38 -5.08 13.82
C ASP A 212 -10.07 -4.87 12.34
N PHE A 213 -8.78 -4.73 11.98
CA PHE A 213 -8.33 -4.65 10.58
C PHE A 213 -7.84 -5.99 10.01
N ASN A 214 -7.73 -7.05 10.84
CA ASN A 214 -7.20 -8.35 10.42
C ASN A 214 -8.09 -9.53 10.82
N ASN A 215 -9.40 -9.38 10.69
CA ASN A 215 -10.38 -10.40 11.05
C ASN A 215 -11.36 -10.70 9.91
N ALA A 216 -10.89 -11.42 8.88
CA ALA A 216 -11.71 -11.78 7.72
C ALA A 216 -13.01 -12.53 8.11
N SER A 217 -12.99 -13.38 9.16
CA SER A 217 -14.18 -14.06 9.63
C SER A 217 -15.25 -13.08 10.13
N ARG A 218 -14.83 -12.00 10.80
CA ARG A 218 -15.74 -10.95 11.26
C ARG A 218 -16.31 -10.17 10.07
N GLY A 219 -15.47 -9.81 9.10
CA GLY A 219 -15.89 -9.16 7.86
C GLY A 219 -16.92 -9.98 7.10
N GLN A 220 -16.71 -11.30 6.99
CA GLN A 220 -17.65 -12.23 6.34
C GLN A 220 -19.00 -12.29 7.07
N GLN A 221 -19.01 -12.36 8.39
CA GLN A 221 -20.25 -12.37 9.18
C GLN A 221 -21.05 -11.08 9.01
N MET A 222 -20.39 -9.93 8.99
CA MET A 222 -21.03 -8.63 8.78
C MET A 222 -21.63 -8.54 7.36
N ALA A 223 -20.87 -8.95 6.35
CA ALA A 223 -21.33 -8.99 4.97
C ALA A 223 -22.54 -9.92 4.79
N ALA A 224 -22.50 -11.11 5.41
CA ALA A 224 -23.65 -12.05 5.40
C ALA A 224 -24.92 -11.42 5.99
N ALA A 225 -24.79 -10.66 7.08
CA ALA A 225 -25.92 -9.96 7.70
C ALA A 225 -26.46 -8.84 6.79
N MET A 226 -25.58 -8.02 6.20
CA MET A 226 -25.95 -6.92 5.29
C MET A 226 -26.60 -7.45 4.01
N TYR A 227 -25.98 -8.40 3.29
CA TYR A 227 -26.57 -9.04 2.10
C TYR A 227 -27.85 -9.81 2.43
N GLY A 228 -27.92 -10.40 3.64
CA GLY A 228 -29.14 -11.07 4.15
C GLY A 228 -30.29 -10.09 4.44
N SER A 229 -30.01 -8.84 4.79
CA SER A 229 -30.99 -7.77 4.98
C SER A 229 -31.40 -7.06 3.69
N GLY A 230 -30.79 -7.45 2.56
CA GLY A 230 -31.11 -6.98 1.23
C GLY A 230 -30.17 -5.94 0.64
N ALA A 231 -28.99 -5.70 1.25
CA ALA A 231 -27.95 -4.93 0.59
C ALA A 231 -27.51 -5.64 -0.69
N ASP A 232 -27.17 -4.88 -1.72
CA ASP A 232 -26.62 -5.39 -2.98
C ASP A 232 -25.19 -4.90 -3.23
N ILE A 233 -24.75 -3.86 -2.52
CA ILE A 233 -23.40 -3.31 -2.60
C ILE A 233 -22.87 -3.14 -1.18
N ILE A 234 -21.62 -3.56 -0.92
CA ILE A 234 -20.91 -3.27 0.33
C ILE A 234 -19.55 -2.64 -0.01
N TYR A 235 -19.29 -1.46 0.53
CA TYR A 235 -17.97 -0.86 0.54
C TYR A 235 -17.25 -1.19 1.85
N HIS A 236 -15.98 -1.56 1.80
CA HIS A 236 -15.19 -1.74 3.01
C HIS A 236 -13.99 -0.79 3.08
N ALA A 237 -13.69 -0.33 4.30
CA ALA A 237 -12.45 0.35 4.68
C ALA A 237 -11.89 -0.36 5.92
N ALA A 238 -11.40 -1.60 5.73
CA ALA A 238 -11.16 -2.54 6.82
C ALA A 238 -9.93 -3.44 6.64
N GLY A 239 -9.02 -3.14 5.71
CA GLY A 239 -7.81 -3.93 5.49
C GLY A 239 -8.13 -5.41 5.24
N GLY A 240 -7.37 -6.33 5.88
CA GLY A 240 -7.57 -7.77 5.78
C GLY A 240 -8.94 -8.27 6.23
N THR A 241 -9.64 -7.53 7.11
CA THR A 241 -11.05 -7.82 7.47
C THR A 241 -11.96 -7.71 6.25
N GLY A 242 -11.67 -6.81 5.32
CA GLY A 242 -12.38 -6.63 4.06
C GLY A 242 -12.35 -7.85 3.13
N ASN A 243 -11.32 -8.70 3.21
CA ASN A 243 -11.24 -9.96 2.46
C ASN A 243 -12.41 -10.91 2.82
N GLY A 244 -12.96 -10.77 4.03
CA GLY A 244 -14.16 -11.48 4.44
C GLY A 244 -15.41 -11.03 3.68
N VAL A 245 -15.53 -9.74 3.34
CA VAL A 245 -16.63 -9.20 2.55
C VAL A 245 -16.60 -9.79 1.13
N PHE A 246 -15.44 -9.82 0.49
CA PHE A 246 -15.26 -10.50 -0.81
C PHE A 246 -15.58 -11.98 -0.73
N THR A 247 -15.14 -12.66 0.33
CA THR A 247 -15.44 -14.09 0.53
C THR A 247 -16.94 -14.36 0.56
N GLU A 248 -17.71 -13.54 1.29
CA GLU A 248 -19.15 -13.71 1.36
C GLU A 248 -19.85 -13.40 0.02
N ALA A 249 -19.47 -12.31 -0.64
CA ALA A 249 -20.02 -11.97 -1.94
C ALA A 249 -19.79 -13.09 -2.97
N LYS A 250 -18.58 -13.65 -3.02
CA LYS A 250 -18.25 -14.81 -3.88
C LYS A 250 -19.07 -16.05 -3.51
N ASN A 251 -19.25 -16.36 -2.24
CA ASN A 251 -20.07 -17.49 -1.78
C ASN A 251 -21.53 -17.34 -2.24
N LEU A 252 -22.08 -16.15 -2.14
CA LEU A 252 -23.46 -15.86 -2.58
C LEU A 252 -23.59 -15.94 -4.11
N LYS A 253 -22.59 -15.43 -4.85
CA LYS A 253 -22.54 -15.52 -6.32
C LYS A 253 -22.40 -16.96 -6.81
N GLN A 254 -21.67 -17.82 -6.09
CA GLN A 254 -21.55 -19.26 -6.37
C GLN A 254 -22.89 -19.99 -6.16
N GLN A 255 -23.70 -19.59 -5.18
CA GLN A 255 -25.00 -20.20 -4.90
C GLN A 255 -26.07 -19.75 -5.91
N ASP A 256 -26.00 -18.50 -6.35
CA ASP A 256 -26.91 -17.87 -7.30
C ASP A 256 -26.13 -16.96 -8.25
N PRO A 257 -25.67 -17.47 -9.41
CA PRO A 257 -24.90 -16.69 -10.40
C PRO A 257 -25.65 -15.48 -10.97
N ASP A 258 -26.97 -15.50 -10.95
CA ASP A 258 -27.80 -14.39 -11.46
C ASP A 258 -27.95 -13.26 -10.43
N ARG A 259 -27.56 -13.50 -9.17
CA ARG A 259 -27.65 -12.50 -8.11
C ARG A 259 -26.72 -11.33 -8.36
N GLU A 260 -27.26 -10.11 -8.46
CA GLU A 260 -26.49 -8.88 -8.57
C GLU A 260 -26.05 -8.44 -7.16
N ILE A 261 -24.81 -8.70 -6.81
CA ILE A 261 -24.15 -8.28 -5.57
C ILE A 261 -22.73 -7.87 -5.85
N PHE A 262 -22.28 -6.80 -5.18
CA PHE A 262 -20.98 -6.23 -5.43
C PHE A 262 -20.27 -5.82 -4.13
N VAL A 263 -18.94 -5.77 -4.22
CA VAL A 263 -18.05 -5.21 -3.21
C VAL A 263 -17.31 -4.02 -3.81
N ILE A 264 -17.16 -2.96 -3.06
CA ILE A 264 -16.23 -1.88 -3.37
C ILE A 264 -15.00 -2.08 -2.50
N GLY A 265 -13.83 -2.18 -3.15
CA GLY A 265 -12.54 -2.33 -2.51
C GLY A 265 -11.93 -1.03 -2.01
N VAL A 266 -10.76 -1.14 -1.36
CA VAL A 266 -10.05 0.01 -0.78
C VAL A 266 -8.53 -0.13 -0.92
N ASP A 267 -7.83 0.99 -0.87
CA ASP A 267 -6.38 1.18 -0.93
C ASP A 267 -5.77 0.82 -2.30
N ARG A 268 -6.06 -0.37 -2.80
CA ARG A 268 -5.57 -0.91 -4.08
C ARG A 268 -6.75 -1.21 -5.01
N ASP A 269 -6.46 -1.44 -6.28
CA ASP A 269 -7.44 -2.10 -7.16
C ASP A 269 -7.59 -3.55 -6.72
N GLN A 270 -8.72 -3.86 -6.08
CA GLN A 270 -9.05 -5.19 -5.57
C GLN A 270 -9.92 -6.02 -6.53
N ALA A 271 -9.85 -5.76 -7.84
CA ALA A 271 -10.60 -6.52 -8.84
C ALA A 271 -10.29 -8.03 -8.80
N GLU A 272 -9.03 -8.40 -8.54
CA GLU A 272 -8.62 -9.81 -8.42
C GLU A 272 -9.29 -10.51 -7.24
N GLU A 273 -9.56 -9.79 -6.15
CA GLU A 273 -10.17 -10.36 -4.94
C GLU A 273 -11.65 -10.75 -5.18
N GLY A 274 -12.31 -10.08 -6.12
CA GLY A 274 -13.69 -10.36 -6.52
C GLY A 274 -13.84 -11.45 -7.58
N ALA A 275 -12.76 -11.87 -8.22
CA ALA A 275 -12.80 -12.83 -9.33
C ALA A 275 -13.18 -14.24 -8.85
N LEU A 276 -14.05 -14.91 -9.60
CA LEU A 276 -14.46 -16.30 -9.37
C LEU A 276 -14.96 -16.96 -10.67
N SER A 277 -14.94 -18.29 -10.70
CA SER A 277 -15.52 -19.07 -11.80
C SER A 277 -16.62 -19.99 -11.28
N VAL A 278 -17.80 -19.97 -11.90
CA VAL A 278 -18.96 -20.80 -11.54
C VAL A 278 -19.47 -21.52 -12.80
N GLY A 279 -19.48 -22.83 -12.77
CA GLY A 279 -19.99 -23.62 -13.91
C GLY A 279 -19.16 -23.50 -15.21
N GLY A 280 -17.97 -22.91 -15.13
CA GLY A 280 -17.10 -22.65 -16.30
C GLY A 280 -17.29 -21.26 -16.90
N GLU A 281 -18.09 -20.41 -16.29
CA GLU A 281 -18.24 -18.97 -16.59
C GLU A 281 -17.52 -18.15 -15.54
N ASP A 282 -16.84 -17.08 -15.95
CA ASP A 282 -16.09 -16.20 -15.09
C ASP A 282 -16.97 -15.01 -14.66
N TYR A 283 -16.89 -14.68 -13.38
CA TYR A 283 -17.59 -13.58 -12.75
C TYR A 283 -16.63 -12.71 -11.95
N ASN A 284 -17.02 -11.48 -11.66
CA ASN A 284 -16.32 -10.62 -10.72
C ASN A 284 -17.35 -9.90 -9.83
N VAL A 285 -17.19 -10.00 -8.51
CA VAL A 285 -18.05 -9.30 -7.55
C VAL A 285 -17.49 -7.93 -7.14
N THR A 286 -16.34 -7.51 -7.65
CA THR A 286 -15.81 -6.16 -7.43
C THR A 286 -16.54 -5.18 -8.32
N LEU A 287 -17.19 -4.18 -7.75
CA LEU A 287 -17.78 -3.08 -8.50
C LEU A 287 -16.71 -2.12 -9.00
N THR A 288 -15.86 -1.70 -8.11
CA THR A 288 -14.68 -0.85 -8.27
C THR A 288 -13.90 -0.84 -6.95
N SER A 289 -12.83 -0.03 -6.84
CA SER A 289 -12.12 0.21 -5.58
C SER A 289 -11.82 1.70 -5.40
N MET A 290 -11.89 2.19 -4.17
CA MET A 290 -11.33 3.48 -3.80
C MET A 290 -9.83 3.28 -3.58
N VAL A 291 -9.02 3.78 -4.50
CA VAL A 291 -7.56 3.62 -4.46
C VAL A 291 -6.94 4.74 -3.64
N LYS A 292 -6.17 4.37 -2.65
CA LYS A 292 -5.35 5.26 -1.82
C LYS A 292 -3.89 4.91 -2.03
N ARG A 293 -3.15 5.81 -2.67
CA ARG A 293 -1.79 5.59 -3.17
C ARG A 293 -0.74 5.66 -2.06
N VAL A 294 -0.87 4.76 -1.05
CA VAL A 294 0.14 4.61 0.01
C VAL A 294 1.48 4.20 -0.60
N ASP A 295 1.45 3.38 -1.65
CA ASP A 295 2.62 2.98 -2.44
C ASP A 295 3.40 4.19 -2.95
N THR A 296 2.72 5.15 -3.60
CA THR A 296 3.34 6.36 -4.14
C THR A 296 3.84 7.28 -3.02
N ALA A 297 3.07 7.46 -1.94
CA ALA A 297 3.48 8.29 -0.81
C ALA A 297 4.74 7.74 -0.12
N VAL A 298 4.84 6.42 0.04
CA VAL A 298 6.04 5.77 0.59
C VAL A 298 7.24 5.94 -0.33
N GLN A 299 7.08 5.82 -1.65
CA GLN A 299 8.14 6.08 -2.61
C GLN A 299 8.62 7.53 -2.57
N ASP A 300 7.69 8.51 -2.55
CA ASP A 300 8.01 9.94 -2.52
C ASP A 300 8.84 10.32 -1.28
N ILE A 301 8.36 9.94 -0.10
CA ILE A 301 9.05 10.26 1.16
C ILE A 301 10.39 9.52 1.28
N SER A 302 10.47 8.27 0.80
CA SER A 302 11.73 7.51 0.77
C SER A 302 12.76 8.17 -0.14
N LYS A 303 12.32 8.64 -1.31
CA LYS A 303 13.18 9.37 -2.24
C LYS A 303 13.66 10.71 -1.64
N ARG A 304 12.77 11.49 -1.05
CA ARG A 304 13.12 12.75 -0.37
C ARG A 304 14.14 12.51 0.74
N ALA A 305 13.96 11.43 1.53
CA ALA A 305 14.90 11.09 2.60
C ALA A 305 16.27 10.69 2.05
N MET A 306 16.32 9.93 0.96
CA MET A 306 17.56 9.54 0.29
C MET A 306 18.28 10.75 -0.35
N ASP A 307 17.51 11.71 -0.88
CA ASP A 307 18.03 12.95 -1.50
C ASP A 307 18.41 14.03 -0.44
N GLU A 308 18.42 13.70 0.86
CA GLU A 308 18.69 14.61 1.98
C GLU A 308 17.67 15.77 2.12
N ASP A 309 16.45 15.61 1.59
CA ASP A 309 15.31 16.55 1.65
C ASP A 309 14.15 15.99 2.48
N PHE A 310 14.44 15.29 3.56
CA PHE A 310 13.41 14.67 4.40
C PHE A 310 12.48 15.71 5.03
N PRO A 311 11.14 15.56 4.91
CA PRO A 311 10.16 16.54 5.41
C PRO A 311 9.83 16.35 6.89
N GLY A 312 10.85 16.33 7.74
CA GLY A 312 10.67 16.17 9.19
C GLY A 312 9.86 17.32 9.80
N GLY A 313 8.91 16.98 10.65
CA GLY A 313 7.98 17.94 11.27
C GLY A 313 6.86 18.41 10.35
N GLU A 314 6.78 17.97 9.10
CA GLU A 314 5.75 18.37 8.13
C GLU A 314 4.59 17.38 8.10
N ILE A 315 3.40 17.89 7.70
CA ILE A 315 2.22 17.09 7.37
C ILE A 315 2.04 17.18 5.85
N ILE A 316 2.15 16.03 5.19
CA ILE A 316 1.96 15.88 3.75
C ILE A 316 0.59 15.24 3.53
N GLU A 317 -0.32 15.94 2.87
CA GLU A 317 -1.67 15.46 2.61
C GLU A 317 -1.88 15.19 1.13
N TYR A 318 -2.28 13.98 0.79
CA TYR A 318 -2.56 13.52 -0.57
C TYR A 318 -4.07 13.39 -0.80
N GLY A 319 -4.58 14.05 -1.83
CA GLY A 319 -5.96 13.95 -2.32
C GLY A 319 -6.00 13.58 -3.80
N ILE A 320 -7.13 13.83 -4.45
CA ILE A 320 -7.29 13.61 -5.90
C ILE A 320 -6.35 14.53 -6.69
N GLN A 321 -6.17 15.78 -6.26
CA GLN A 321 -5.31 16.75 -6.95
C GLN A 321 -3.83 16.37 -6.89
N GLU A 322 -3.41 15.71 -5.82
CA GLU A 322 -2.07 15.19 -5.59
C GLU A 322 -1.89 13.77 -6.14
N GLU A 323 -2.89 13.24 -6.88
CA GLU A 323 -2.91 11.88 -7.44
C GLU A 323 -2.77 10.77 -6.36
N GLY A 324 -3.04 11.12 -5.10
CA GLY A 324 -2.96 10.19 -3.96
C GLY A 324 -4.26 9.43 -3.70
N ILE A 325 -5.38 9.90 -4.25
CA ILE A 325 -6.70 9.29 -4.14
C ILE A 325 -7.31 9.19 -5.54
N SER A 326 -7.89 8.04 -5.86
CA SER A 326 -8.60 7.82 -7.12
C SER A 326 -9.65 6.71 -6.99
N ILE A 327 -10.42 6.51 -8.05
CA ILE A 327 -11.19 5.29 -8.28
C ILE A 327 -10.36 4.33 -9.14
N ALA A 328 -10.48 3.02 -8.91
CA ALA A 328 -9.71 2.03 -9.65
C ALA A 328 -9.96 2.10 -11.18
N GLU A 329 -8.95 1.72 -11.96
CA GLU A 329 -9.07 1.62 -13.43
C GLU A 329 -9.95 0.43 -13.84
N THR A 330 -9.97 -0.66 -13.05
CA THR A 330 -10.82 -1.82 -13.29
C THR A 330 -12.26 -1.53 -12.86
N GLN A 331 -13.14 -1.38 -13.85
CA GLN A 331 -14.52 -0.92 -13.66
C GLN A 331 -15.52 -1.69 -14.55
N ASP A 332 -15.23 -2.95 -14.86
CA ASP A 332 -15.99 -3.78 -15.80
C ASP A 332 -17.47 -3.96 -15.41
N ASN A 333 -17.81 -3.79 -14.13
CA ASN A 333 -19.16 -3.90 -13.60
C ASN A 333 -19.93 -2.56 -13.58
N LEU A 334 -19.30 -1.46 -14.00
CA LEU A 334 -19.92 -0.15 -14.12
C LEU A 334 -20.26 0.16 -15.58
N SER A 335 -21.45 0.70 -15.83
CA SER A 335 -21.80 1.18 -17.16
C SER A 335 -21.08 2.50 -17.49
N GLN A 336 -20.86 2.77 -18.79
CA GLN A 336 -20.25 4.04 -19.21
C GLN A 336 -21.05 5.26 -18.73
N GLU A 337 -22.37 5.17 -18.62
CA GLU A 337 -23.22 6.24 -18.09
C GLU A 337 -22.88 6.56 -16.62
N ILE A 338 -22.64 5.53 -15.80
CA ILE A 338 -22.23 5.70 -14.39
C ILE A 338 -20.83 6.30 -14.32
N LEU A 339 -19.90 5.82 -15.15
CA LEU A 339 -18.53 6.35 -15.20
C LEU A 339 -18.49 7.83 -15.62
N ASP A 340 -19.28 8.20 -16.61
CA ASP A 340 -19.41 9.58 -17.07
C ASP A 340 -19.99 10.48 -15.97
N GLU A 341 -20.95 9.98 -15.17
CA GLU A 341 -21.52 10.75 -14.06
C GLU A 341 -20.54 10.87 -12.89
N VAL A 342 -19.82 9.80 -12.53
CA VAL A 342 -18.75 9.87 -11.51
C VAL A 342 -17.68 10.90 -11.88
N ALA A 343 -17.35 11.00 -13.18
CA ALA A 343 -16.35 11.96 -13.66
C ALA A 343 -16.82 13.43 -13.62
N ASN A 344 -18.11 13.69 -13.38
CA ASN A 344 -18.66 15.06 -13.24
C ASN A 344 -18.43 15.64 -11.83
N TYR A 345 -18.08 14.81 -10.88
CA TYR A 345 -17.80 15.21 -9.49
C TYR A 345 -16.30 15.36 -9.23
#